data_925c9caca75ce3ad150427e70e45cee6
#
_entry.id   925c9caca75ce3ad150427e70e45cee6
#
_cell.length_a   1.000
_cell.length_b   1.000
_cell.length_c   1.000
_cell.angle_alpha   90.00
_cell.angle_beta   90.00
_cell.angle_gamma   90.00
#
_symmetry.space_group_name_H-M   'P 1'
#
loop_
_entity.id
_entity.type
_entity.pdbx_description
1 polymer ?
#
loop_
_entity_poly.entity_id
_entity_poly.type
_entity_poly.pdbx_seq_one_letter_code
_entity_poly.pdbx_strand_id
1 'polypeptide(L)'
;MQLQSLWSGYSKQQYEYMTDIIHNSDAKSVCELGTFIGTTAKHIWDKIEGSGKKLYLVDNYMFLPEDKREKFFNVVKRSIEPNTRAIITVLEDSHTYDWTQHNFVVFGHHDADHMLPDLDKLIWSNVDYAIIGDGIPNCFRRTKATYELVAQMTGEGLHPQYYLNGLIVLGRKKLKCTLPTNEDYFFGQKIKYMPKIPTNYKNAIDEVKRIYQLG
;
A
#
# COMPACT_ATOMS: atom_id res chain seq x y z
N MET A 1 -1.92 -21.82 -10.25
CA MET A 1 -1.44 -20.45 -10.48
C MET A 1 -1.65 -19.68 -9.18
N GLN A 2 -0.64 -18.99 -8.65
CA GLN A 2 -0.80 -18.19 -7.44
C GLN A 2 -1.56 -16.90 -7.79
N LEU A 3 -2.54 -16.52 -6.98
CA LEU A 3 -3.36 -15.32 -7.19
C LEU A 3 -2.50 -14.07 -7.38
N GLN A 4 -1.44 -13.92 -6.58
CA GLN A 4 -0.52 -12.78 -6.61
C GLN A 4 0.29 -12.67 -7.90
N SER A 5 0.40 -13.73 -8.71
CA SER A 5 1.10 -13.68 -9.99
C SER A 5 0.30 -13.02 -11.12
N LEU A 6 -0.98 -12.77 -10.92
CA LEU A 6 -1.85 -12.14 -11.91
C LEU A 6 -1.53 -10.66 -12.14
N TRP A 7 -1.04 -9.98 -11.11
CA TRP A 7 -0.73 -8.56 -11.20
C TRP A 7 0.27 -8.14 -10.12
N SER A 8 1.14 -7.20 -10.46
CA SER A 8 2.08 -6.59 -9.53
C SER A 8 2.05 -5.07 -9.72
N GLY A 9 1.74 -4.34 -8.65
CA GLY A 9 1.74 -2.87 -8.64
C GLY A 9 3.13 -2.27 -8.58
N TYR A 10 4.11 -3.03 -8.12
CA TYR A 10 5.47 -2.56 -7.84
C TYR A 10 6.53 -3.48 -8.47
N SER A 11 7.71 -2.93 -8.70
CA SER A 11 8.89 -3.70 -9.06
C SER A 11 9.40 -4.53 -7.86
N LYS A 12 10.21 -5.55 -8.15
CA LYS A 12 10.86 -6.35 -7.10
C LYS A 12 11.65 -5.47 -6.12
N GLN A 13 12.40 -4.49 -6.62
CA GLN A 13 13.18 -3.58 -5.80
C GLN A 13 12.30 -2.71 -4.89
N GLN A 14 11.14 -2.26 -5.36
CA GLN A 14 10.18 -1.51 -4.55
C GLN A 14 9.60 -2.39 -3.43
N TYR A 15 9.27 -3.66 -3.71
CA TYR A 15 8.82 -4.58 -2.67
C TYR A 15 9.90 -4.84 -1.63
N GLU A 16 11.14 -5.13 -2.04
CA GLU A 16 12.27 -5.34 -1.12
C GLU A 16 12.47 -4.11 -0.22
N TYR A 17 12.43 -2.92 -0.79
CA TYR A 17 12.57 -1.65 -0.09
C TYR A 17 11.44 -1.42 0.92
N MET A 18 10.19 -1.55 0.49
CA MET A 18 9.01 -1.38 1.34
C MET A 18 9.03 -2.37 2.52
N THR A 19 9.25 -3.63 2.21
CA THR A 19 9.20 -4.68 3.24
C THR A 19 10.37 -4.62 4.22
N ASP A 20 11.54 -4.18 3.76
CA ASP A 20 12.70 -3.92 4.63
C ASP A 20 12.40 -2.81 5.64
N ILE A 21 11.80 -1.70 5.19
CA ILE A 21 11.39 -0.61 6.07
C ILE A 21 10.35 -1.07 7.08
N ILE A 22 9.33 -1.79 6.65
CA ILE A 22 8.27 -2.31 7.53
C ILE A 22 8.86 -3.26 8.59
N HIS A 23 9.73 -4.18 8.16
CA HIS A 23 10.35 -5.15 9.05
C HIS A 23 11.20 -4.48 10.14
N ASN A 24 12.00 -3.49 9.75
CA ASN A 24 12.92 -2.78 10.65
C ASN A 24 12.25 -1.69 11.50
N SER A 25 10.97 -1.36 11.25
CA SER A 25 10.21 -0.44 12.10
C SER A 25 9.88 -1.07 13.46
N ASP A 26 9.58 -0.24 14.44
CA ASP A 26 9.06 -0.69 15.75
C ASP A 26 7.53 -0.90 15.77
N ALA A 27 6.88 -0.75 14.61
CA ALA A 27 5.44 -0.93 14.47
C ALA A 27 5.00 -2.34 14.89
N LYS A 28 3.88 -2.42 15.60
CA LYS A 28 3.25 -3.69 16.01
C LYS A 28 2.11 -4.09 15.08
N SER A 29 1.52 -3.13 14.40
CA SER A 29 0.45 -3.31 13.42
C SER A 29 0.78 -2.59 12.13
N VAL A 30 0.61 -3.30 11.03
CA VAL A 30 0.75 -2.82 9.66
C VAL A 30 -0.63 -2.91 9.01
N CYS A 31 -1.10 -1.82 8.41
CA CYS A 31 -2.38 -1.77 7.71
C CYS A 31 -2.14 -1.45 6.23
N GLU A 32 -2.58 -2.31 5.35
CA GLU A 32 -2.60 -2.06 3.91
C GLU A 32 -4.01 -1.63 3.50
N LEU A 33 -4.12 -0.47 2.88
CA LEU A 33 -5.34 0.08 2.30
C LEU A 33 -5.34 -0.18 0.79
N GLY A 34 -6.36 -0.89 0.29
CA GLY A 34 -6.43 -1.31 -1.09
C GLY A 34 -5.63 -2.60 -1.36
N THR A 35 -6.05 -3.69 -0.76
CA THR A 35 -5.35 -4.99 -0.81
C THR A 35 -5.42 -5.65 -2.19
N PHE A 36 -6.54 -5.46 -2.93
CA PHE A 36 -6.80 -6.10 -4.22
C PHE A 36 -6.59 -7.63 -4.17
N ILE A 37 -5.66 -8.18 -4.96
CA ILE A 37 -5.35 -9.63 -4.97
C ILE A 37 -4.28 -10.05 -3.95
N GLY A 38 -3.85 -9.12 -3.10
CA GLY A 38 -2.92 -9.38 -2.00
C GLY A 38 -1.46 -9.55 -2.41
N THR A 39 -1.03 -9.03 -3.56
CA THR A 39 0.38 -9.13 -3.98
C THR A 39 1.30 -8.39 -3.01
N THR A 40 1.00 -7.15 -2.68
CA THR A 40 1.76 -6.37 -1.69
C THR A 40 1.68 -7.01 -0.31
N ALA A 41 0.47 -7.41 0.10
CA ALA A 41 0.23 -8.11 1.37
C ALA A 41 1.10 -9.36 1.52
N LYS A 42 1.24 -10.16 0.44
CA LYS A 42 2.09 -11.36 0.45
C LYS A 42 3.55 -11.01 0.67
N HIS A 43 4.08 -10.01 -0.04
CA HIS A 43 5.46 -9.56 0.15
C HIS A 43 5.70 -9.00 1.56
N ILE A 44 4.74 -8.24 2.10
CA ILE A 44 4.83 -7.75 3.48
C ILE A 44 4.83 -8.93 4.43
N TRP A 45 3.88 -9.87 4.29
CA TRP A 45 3.77 -11.02 5.19
C TRP A 45 5.03 -11.88 5.19
N ASP A 46 5.55 -12.24 4.01
CA ASP A 46 6.77 -13.05 3.89
C ASP A 46 7.98 -12.44 4.63
N LYS A 47 7.99 -11.11 4.76
CA LYS A 47 9.07 -10.41 5.46
C LYS A 47 8.85 -10.28 6.97
N ILE A 48 7.59 -10.11 7.41
CA ILE A 48 7.28 -9.88 8.83
C ILE A 48 6.82 -11.12 9.58
N GLU A 49 6.64 -12.25 8.90
CA GLU A 49 6.28 -13.51 9.53
C GLU A 49 7.26 -13.83 10.67
N GLY A 50 6.74 -14.27 11.81
CA GLY A 50 7.54 -14.53 13.01
C GLY A 50 8.04 -13.31 13.78
N SER A 51 7.87 -12.09 13.27
CA SER A 51 8.29 -10.84 13.94
C SER A 51 7.37 -10.39 15.09
N GLY A 52 6.21 -11.03 15.24
CA GLY A 52 5.16 -10.63 16.18
C GLY A 52 4.28 -9.45 15.69
N LYS A 53 4.53 -8.92 14.50
CA LYS A 53 3.68 -7.89 13.87
C LYS A 53 2.38 -8.50 13.35
N LYS A 54 1.30 -7.72 13.39
CA LYS A 54 0.01 -8.07 12.77
C LYS A 54 -0.14 -7.33 11.46
N LEU A 55 -0.71 -7.98 10.45
CA LEU A 55 -1.04 -7.40 9.14
C LEU A 55 -2.56 -7.26 9.01
N TYR A 56 -3.02 -6.04 8.79
CA TYR A 56 -4.42 -5.71 8.52
C TYR A 56 -4.57 -5.41 7.04
N LEU A 57 -5.53 -6.08 6.41
CA LEU A 57 -5.83 -5.95 4.99
C LEU A 57 -7.20 -5.31 4.87
N VAL A 58 -7.26 -4.12 4.29
CA VAL A 58 -8.49 -3.36 4.13
C VAL A 58 -8.80 -3.19 2.65
N ASP A 59 -9.98 -3.63 2.24
CA ASP A 59 -10.48 -3.44 0.88
C ASP A 59 -12.00 -3.61 0.88
N ASN A 60 -12.71 -2.84 0.07
CA ASN A 60 -14.14 -2.97 -0.10
C ASN A 60 -14.52 -3.82 -1.31
N TYR A 61 -13.55 -4.16 -2.16
CA TYR A 61 -13.75 -4.95 -3.40
C TYR A 61 -14.93 -4.47 -4.25
N MET A 62 -15.09 -3.16 -4.37
CA MET A 62 -16.24 -2.56 -5.08
C MET A 62 -16.36 -2.98 -6.55
N PHE A 63 -15.31 -3.54 -7.14
CA PHE A 63 -15.33 -4.09 -8.49
C PHE A 63 -16.05 -5.46 -8.58
N LEU A 64 -16.41 -6.05 -7.43
CA LEU A 64 -17.16 -7.30 -7.33
C LEU A 64 -18.60 -7.07 -6.85
N PRO A 65 -19.55 -7.93 -7.25
CA PRO A 65 -20.86 -7.99 -6.62
C PRO A 65 -20.75 -8.18 -5.10
N GLU A 66 -21.62 -7.53 -4.34
CA GLU A 66 -21.56 -7.49 -2.87
C GLU A 66 -21.53 -8.89 -2.23
N ASP A 67 -22.36 -9.80 -2.72
CA ASP A 67 -22.45 -11.20 -2.25
C ASP A 67 -21.18 -12.03 -2.52
N LYS A 68 -20.24 -11.51 -3.32
CA LYS A 68 -18.97 -12.17 -3.66
C LYS A 68 -17.76 -11.63 -2.90
N ARG A 69 -17.85 -10.42 -2.35
CA ARG A 69 -16.71 -9.69 -1.78
C ARG A 69 -16.05 -10.44 -0.62
N GLU A 70 -16.83 -10.85 0.36
CA GLU A 70 -16.32 -11.57 1.53
C GLU A 70 -15.68 -12.92 1.14
N LYS A 71 -16.34 -13.66 0.25
CA LYS A 71 -15.79 -14.91 -0.26
C LYS A 71 -14.46 -14.71 -0.94
N PHE A 72 -14.34 -13.67 -1.76
CA PHE A 72 -13.08 -13.36 -2.44
C PHE A 72 -12.00 -12.92 -1.45
N PHE A 73 -12.32 -12.09 -0.47
CA PHE A 73 -11.36 -11.67 0.55
C PHE A 73 -10.80 -12.87 1.33
N ASN A 74 -11.62 -13.85 1.64
CA ASN A 74 -11.16 -15.09 2.26
C ASN A 74 -10.21 -15.89 1.34
N VAL A 75 -10.41 -15.84 0.02
CA VAL A 75 -9.47 -16.43 -0.95
C VAL A 75 -8.14 -15.69 -0.92
N VAL A 76 -8.14 -14.36 -0.94
CA VAL A 76 -6.93 -13.52 -0.84
C VAL A 76 -6.17 -13.85 0.44
N LYS A 77 -6.82 -13.82 1.59
CA LYS A 77 -6.20 -14.16 2.88
C LYS A 77 -5.53 -15.54 2.86
N ARG A 78 -6.25 -16.57 2.40
CA ARG A 78 -5.72 -17.94 2.34
C ARG A 78 -4.56 -18.10 1.36
N SER A 79 -4.50 -17.28 0.32
CA SER A 79 -3.40 -17.31 -0.66
C SER A 79 -2.12 -16.69 -0.12
N ILE A 80 -2.22 -15.83 0.92
CA ILE A 80 -1.07 -15.24 1.60
C ILE A 80 -0.54 -16.22 2.65
N GLU A 81 -1.39 -16.58 3.60
CA GLU A 81 -1.07 -17.53 4.66
C GLU A 81 -2.35 -18.20 5.20
N PRO A 82 -2.57 -19.49 4.93
CA PRO A 82 -3.82 -20.17 5.25
C PRO A 82 -4.07 -20.38 6.75
N ASN A 83 -3.03 -20.44 7.56
CA ASN A 83 -3.11 -20.92 8.95
C ASN A 83 -2.88 -19.84 10.01
N THR A 84 -2.61 -18.59 9.62
CA THR A 84 -2.29 -17.54 10.57
C THR A 84 -3.51 -16.75 11.05
N ARG A 85 -3.47 -16.37 12.34
CA ARG A 85 -4.38 -15.37 12.93
C ARG A 85 -3.77 -13.96 12.95
N ALA A 86 -2.53 -13.82 12.53
CA ALA A 86 -1.85 -12.51 12.51
C ALA A 86 -2.20 -11.67 11.27
N ILE A 87 -2.89 -12.27 10.26
CA ILE A 87 -3.49 -11.54 9.15
C ILE A 87 -4.98 -11.34 9.42
N ILE A 88 -5.39 -10.09 9.55
CA ILE A 88 -6.76 -9.66 9.80
C ILE A 88 -7.31 -9.00 8.55
N THR A 89 -8.43 -9.49 8.04
CA THR A 89 -9.13 -8.92 6.88
C THR A 89 -10.28 -8.03 7.32
N VAL A 90 -10.41 -6.86 6.70
CA VAL A 90 -11.46 -5.87 6.98
C VAL A 90 -12.13 -5.53 5.66
N LEU A 91 -13.39 -5.97 5.49
CA LEU A 91 -14.18 -5.71 4.30
C LEU A 91 -14.91 -4.36 4.46
N GLU A 92 -14.16 -3.29 4.32
CA GLU A 92 -14.65 -1.92 4.45
C GLU A 92 -13.94 -0.99 3.48
N ASP A 93 -14.52 0.18 3.26
CA ASP A 93 -13.87 1.29 2.59
C ASP A 93 -12.85 1.94 3.51
N SER A 94 -11.69 2.35 2.98
CA SER A 94 -10.66 3.02 3.76
C SER A 94 -11.14 4.34 4.38
N HIS A 95 -12.12 5.00 3.78
CA HIS A 95 -12.68 6.23 4.33
C HIS A 95 -13.52 6.00 5.58
N THR A 96 -14.13 4.83 5.72
CA THR A 96 -14.99 4.47 6.88
C THR A 96 -14.23 3.71 7.96
N TYR A 97 -13.29 2.87 7.56
CA TYR A 97 -12.46 2.13 8.50
C TYR A 97 -11.52 3.05 9.29
N ASP A 98 -11.44 2.85 10.59
CA ASP A 98 -10.48 3.58 11.42
C ASP A 98 -9.08 2.95 11.40
N TRP A 99 -8.36 3.15 10.30
CA TRP A 99 -6.99 2.68 10.14
C TRP A 99 -5.96 3.52 10.94
N THR A 100 -6.36 4.67 11.50
CA THR A 100 -5.44 5.53 12.28
C THR A 100 -5.01 4.90 13.61
N GLN A 101 -5.66 3.83 14.03
CA GLN A 101 -5.26 3.00 15.17
C GLN A 101 -4.00 2.16 14.93
N HIS A 102 -3.53 2.06 13.69
CA HIS A 102 -2.34 1.28 13.34
C HIS A 102 -1.08 2.13 13.35
N ASN A 103 0.06 1.51 13.71
CA ASN A 103 1.33 2.24 13.75
C ASN A 103 1.93 2.47 12.35
N PHE A 104 1.67 1.57 11.41
CA PHE A 104 2.19 1.62 10.06
C PHE A 104 1.07 1.46 9.05
N VAL A 105 0.98 2.38 8.08
CA VAL A 105 -0.04 2.33 7.03
C VAL A 105 0.62 2.31 5.65
N VAL A 106 0.17 1.41 4.79
CA VAL A 106 0.58 1.29 3.38
C VAL A 106 -0.60 1.66 2.51
N PHE A 107 -0.47 2.71 1.73
CA PHE A 107 -1.49 3.18 0.80
C PHE A 107 -1.29 2.53 -0.56
N GLY A 108 -2.13 1.56 -0.87
CA GLY A 108 -2.15 0.85 -2.16
C GLY A 108 -3.22 1.34 -3.13
N HIS A 109 -3.77 2.54 -2.92
CA HIS A 109 -4.79 3.10 -3.80
C HIS A 109 -4.23 3.49 -5.16
N HIS A 110 -5.04 3.30 -6.19
CA HIS A 110 -4.64 3.53 -7.58
C HIS A 110 -5.22 4.81 -8.19
N ASP A 111 -6.12 5.50 -7.51
CA ASP A 111 -6.64 6.79 -7.96
C ASP A 111 -6.52 7.88 -6.90
N ALA A 112 -6.36 9.12 -7.36
CA ALA A 112 -6.12 10.25 -6.49
C ALA A 112 -7.36 10.64 -5.69
N ASP A 113 -8.53 10.55 -6.30
CA ASP A 113 -9.77 11.00 -5.68
C ASP A 113 -10.12 10.13 -4.47
N HIS A 114 -9.73 8.86 -4.53
CA HIS A 114 -9.91 7.92 -3.43
C HIS A 114 -8.81 8.05 -2.36
N MET A 115 -7.58 8.32 -2.76
CA MET A 115 -6.44 8.41 -1.84
C MET A 115 -6.37 9.75 -1.08
N LEU A 116 -6.79 10.87 -1.69
CA LEU A 116 -6.62 12.19 -1.10
C LEU A 116 -7.30 12.36 0.27
N PRO A 117 -8.55 11.90 0.49
CA PRO A 117 -9.18 11.98 1.81
C PRO A 117 -8.42 11.18 2.88
N ASP A 118 -7.86 10.03 2.52
CA ASP A 118 -7.07 9.23 3.45
C ASP A 118 -5.73 9.91 3.78
N LEU A 119 -5.08 10.55 2.82
CA LEU A 119 -3.87 11.33 3.07
C LEU A 119 -4.14 12.56 3.95
N ASP A 120 -5.29 13.22 3.78
CA ASP A 120 -5.70 14.31 4.68
C ASP A 120 -5.92 13.79 6.11
N LYS A 121 -6.62 12.66 6.26
CA LYS A 121 -6.79 11.98 7.55
C LYS A 121 -5.45 11.57 8.19
N LEU A 122 -4.45 11.18 7.38
CA LEU A 122 -3.11 10.82 7.86
C LEU A 122 -2.42 11.99 8.59
N ILE A 123 -2.58 13.23 8.11
CA ILE A 123 -1.98 14.42 8.68
C ILE A 123 -2.35 14.55 10.16
N TRP A 124 -3.62 14.34 10.48
CA TRP A 124 -4.19 14.53 11.82
C TRP A 124 -4.16 13.25 12.67
N SER A 125 -3.61 12.16 12.14
CA SER A 125 -3.53 10.88 12.85
C SER A 125 -2.30 10.78 13.75
N ASN A 126 -2.28 9.74 14.59
CA ASN A 126 -1.12 9.34 15.38
C ASN A 126 -0.32 8.19 14.73
N VAL A 127 -0.51 7.94 13.43
CA VAL A 127 0.25 6.95 12.68
C VAL A 127 1.73 7.30 12.70
N ASP A 128 2.57 6.37 13.12
CA ASP A 128 4.02 6.58 13.23
C ASP A 128 4.71 6.59 11.85
N TYR A 129 4.21 5.76 10.91
CA TYR A 129 4.84 5.53 9.63
C TYR A 129 3.81 5.33 8.52
N ALA A 130 4.10 5.85 7.34
CA ALA A 130 3.28 5.62 6.16
C ALA A 130 4.13 5.38 4.91
N ILE A 131 3.66 4.48 4.04
CA ILE A 131 4.18 4.32 2.68
C ILE A 131 3.08 4.71 1.71
N ILE A 132 3.41 5.64 0.81
CA ILE A 132 2.53 6.06 -0.28
C ILE A 132 3.11 5.51 -1.57
N GLY A 133 2.38 4.57 -2.18
CA GLY A 133 2.86 3.83 -3.34
C GLY A 133 2.59 4.48 -4.69
N ASP A 134 1.69 5.44 -4.74
CA ASP A 134 1.18 6.01 -6.00
C ASP A 134 1.76 7.38 -6.35
N GLY A 135 2.91 7.72 -5.81
CA GLY A 135 3.69 8.90 -6.23
C GLY A 135 4.29 8.76 -7.65
N ILE A 136 3.63 8.00 -8.53
CA ILE A 136 4.15 7.68 -9.87
C ILE A 136 3.78 8.80 -10.85
N PRO A 137 4.76 9.34 -11.59
CA PRO A 137 4.58 10.50 -12.49
C PRO A 137 3.55 10.32 -13.62
N ASN A 138 3.12 9.11 -13.91
CA ASN A 138 2.19 8.83 -15.00
C ASN A 138 0.74 9.31 -14.72
N CYS A 139 0.43 9.64 -13.47
CA CYS A 139 -0.81 10.28 -13.07
C CYS A 139 -0.49 11.69 -12.58
N PHE A 140 -0.34 12.65 -13.49
CA PHE A 140 0.03 14.02 -13.17
C PHE A 140 -0.79 14.64 -12.03
N ARG A 141 -2.08 14.38 -11.98
CA ARG A 141 -2.96 14.86 -10.90
C ARG A 141 -2.56 14.24 -9.55
N ARG A 142 -2.34 12.92 -9.50
CA ARG A 142 -1.92 12.21 -8.29
C ARG A 142 -0.60 12.75 -7.78
N THR A 143 0.40 12.82 -8.65
CA THR A 143 1.73 13.26 -8.27
C THR A 143 1.72 14.64 -7.66
N LYS A 144 1.04 15.62 -8.30
CA LYS A 144 0.95 16.98 -7.78
C LYS A 144 0.26 17.01 -6.41
N ALA A 145 -0.92 16.41 -6.30
CA ALA A 145 -1.68 16.38 -5.05
C ALA A 145 -0.91 15.66 -3.93
N THR A 146 -0.24 14.54 -4.25
CA THR A 146 0.58 13.82 -3.27
C THR A 146 1.73 14.69 -2.77
N TYR A 147 2.42 15.42 -3.64
CA TYR A 147 3.52 16.30 -3.22
C TYR A 147 3.04 17.50 -2.40
N GLU A 148 1.93 18.09 -2.76
CA GLU A 148 1.32 19.18 -1.99
C GLU A 148 0.95 18.72 -0.57
N LEU A 149 0.35 17.54 -0.46
CA LEU A 149 0.02 16.93 0.83
C LEU A 149 1.26 16.53 1.62
N VAL A 150 2.28 15.96 0.98
CA VAL A 150 3.54 15.62 1.68
C VAL A 150 4.22 16.87 2.23
N ALA A 151 4.18 18.00 1.51
CA ALA A 151 4.69 19.26 2.01
C ALA A 151 3.92 19.74 3.27
N GLN A 152 2.59 19.59 3.27
CA GLN A 152 1.75 19.88 4.42
C GLN A 152 2.04 18.91 5.58
N MET A 153 2.12 17.60 5.31
CA MET A 153 2.45 16.58 6.31
C MET A 153 3.78 16.86 7.02
N THR A 154 4.77 17.40 6.30
CA THR A 154 6.05 17.77 6.88
C THR A 154 5.90 18.83 7.96
N GLY A 155 5.00 19.81 7.76
CA GLY A 155 4.66 20.80 8.78
C GLY A 155 4.03 20.19 10.04
N GLU A 156 3.34 19.07 9.92
CA GLU A 156 2.66 18.34 11.00
C GLU A 156 3.48 17.18 11.59
N GLY A 157 4.78 17.15 11.33
CA GLY A 157 5.71 16.18 11.92
C GLY A 157 5.80 14.83 11.24
N LEU A 158 5.13 14.63 10.11
CA LEU A 158 5.33 13.48 9.22
C LEU A 158 6.39 13.84 8.17
N HIS A 159 7.62 13.40 8.37
CA HIS A 159 8.72 13.77 7.50
C HIS A 159 9.00 12.70 6.46
N PRO A 160 9.26 13.08 5.18
CA PRO A 160 9.80 12.17 4.19
C PRO A 160 11.15 11.64 4.68
N GLN A 161 11.28 10.32 4.74
CA GLN A 161 12.51 9.66 5.18
C GLN A 161 13.20 8.92 4.04
N TYR A 162 12.41 8.32 3.18
CA TYR A 162 12.92 7.55 2.06
C TYR A 162 12.06 7.77 0.82
N TYR A 163 12.70 7.65 -0.33
CA TYR A 163 12.04 7.69 -1.63
C TYR A 163 12.72 6.70 -2.57
N LEU A 164 11.93 5.89 -3.27
CA LEU A 164 12.40 5.01 -4.32
C LEU A 164 11.35 4.86 -5.42
N ASN A 165 11.63 5.39 -6.61
CA ASN A 165 10.84 5.15 -7.82
C ASN A 165 9.32 5.28 -7.61
N GLY A 166 8.86 6.35 -6.94
CA GLY A 166 7.44 6.59 -6.68
C GLY A 166 6.92 6.09 -5.33
N LEU A 167 7.71 5.32 -4.59
CA LEU A 167 7.43 5.05 -3.18
C LEU A 167 7.90 6.22 -2.33
N ILE A 168 6.99 6.80 -1.58
CA ILE A 168 7.29 7.83 -0.59
C ILE A 168 7.10 7.22 0.79
N VAL A 169 8.12 7.28 1.62
CA VAL A 169 8.06 6.80 3.00
C VAL A 169 8.10 7.98 3.94
N LEU A 170 7.07 8.10 4.74
CA LEU A 170 6.92 9.13 5.76
C LEU A 170 7.06 8.54 7.14
N GLY A 171 7.59 9.29 8.09
CA GLY A 171 7.67 8.86 9.47
C GLY A 171 7.71 10.01 10.45
N ARG A 172 7.02 9.84 11.59
CA ARG A 172 7.18 10.67 12.79
C ARG A 172 8.40 10.22 13.61
N LYS A 173 8.76 8.95 13.46
CA LYS A 173 9.93 8.34 14.08
C LYS A 173 10.96 7.97 13.00
N LYS A 174 12.24 7.98 13.38
CA LYS A 174 13.31 7.62 12.45
C LYS A 174 13.27 6.13 12.11
N LEU A 175 13.29 5.84 10.83
CA LEU A 175 13.34 4.48 10.27
C LEU A 175 14.78 4.09 9.87
N LYS A 176 15.00 2.79 9.68
CA LYS A 176 16.21 2.26 9.08
C LYS A 176 15.85 1.52 7.79
N CYS A 177 16.67 1.71 6.77
CA CYS A 177 16.57 1.00 5.51
C CYS A 177 17.95 0.57 5.05
N THR A 178 18.07 -0.66 4.55
CA THR A 178 19.34 -1.22 4.06
C THR A 178 19.57 -0.92 2.58
N LEU A 179 18.51 -0.56 1.86
CA LEU A 179 18.60 -0.23 0.43
C LEU A 179 18.86 1.26 0.22
N PRO A 180 19.60 1.64 -0.85
CA PRO A 180 19.83 3.03 -1.17
C PRO A 180 18.53 3.74 -1.53
N THR A 181 18.40 5.00 -1.14
CA THR A 181 17.28 5.87 -1.50
C THR A 181 17.66 6.74 -2.69
N ASN A 182 16.67 7.13 -3.50
CA ASN A 182 16.84 8.12 -4.57
C ASN A 182 16.41 9.51 -4.05
N GLU A 183 17.08 10.02 -3.02
CA GLU A 183 16.73 11.28 -2.35
C GLU A 183 16.70 12.49 -3.29
N ASP A 184 17.48 12.47 -4.38
CA ASP A 184 17.59 13.54 -5.37
C ASP A 184 16.29 13.81 -6.16
N TYR A 185 15.25 13.02 -5.96
CA TYR A 185 13.98 13.10 -6.70
C TYR A 185 12.84 13.69 -5.89
N PHE A 186 13.09 14.05 -4.65
CA PHE A 186 12.10 14.67 -3.79
C PHE A 186 12.23 16.20 -3.85
N PHE A 187 11.09 16.92 -3.90
CA PHE A 187 11.04 18.39 -3.89
C PHE A 187 11.69 19.14 -5.07
N GLY A 188 11.08 19.04 -6.25
CA GLY A 188 11.27 19.98 -7.34
C GLY A 188 12.33 19.63 -8.37
N GLN A 189 12.94 18.47 -8.29
CA GLN A 189 13.79 17.98 -9.38
C GLN A 189 12.97 17.31 -10.48
N LYS A 190 13.40 17.45 -11.72
CA LYS A 190 12.79 16.78 -12.88
C LYS A 190 12.79 15.27 -12.64
N ILE A 191 11.65 14.71 -12.31
CA ILE A 191 11.45 13.27 -12.23
C ILE A 191 11.79 12.68 -13.60
N LYS A 192 12.90 11.98 -13.69
CA LYS A 192 13.25 11.22 -14.89
C LYS A 192 12.24 10.10 -15.07
N TYR A 193 11.86 9.88 -16.31
CA TYR A 193 10.90 8.90 -16.81
C TYR A 193 10.80 7.64 -15.93
N MET A 194 9.62 7.37 -15.44
CA MET A 194 9.29 6.11 -14.77
C MET A 194 8.54 5.19 -15.72
N PRO A 195 8.75 3.87 -15.62
CA PRO A 195 8.01 2.93 -16.45
C PRO A 195 6.50 3.10 -16.22
N LYS A 196 5.73 3.04 -17.29
CA LYS A 196 4.25 3.05 -17.23
C LYS A 196 3.79 1.99 -16.23
N ILE A 197 2.83 2.35 -15.38
CA ILE A 197 2.07 1.33 -14.66
C ILE A 197 1.56 0.36 -15.73
N PRO A 198 1.77 -0.95 -15.55
CA PRO A 198 1.26 -1.91 -16.51
C PRO A 198 -0.23 -1.63 -16.74
N THR A 199 -0.62 -1.47 -17.99
CA THR A 199 -2.02 -1.27 -18.44
C THR A 199 -2.95 -2.43 -18.06
N ASN A 200 -2.49 -3.36 -17.23
CA ASN A 200 -3.06 -4.66 -16.98
C ASN A 200 -3.95 -4.76 -15.74
N TYR A 201 -4.25 -3.65 -15.05
CA TYR A 201 -5.14 -3.72 -13.88
C TYR A 201 -6.54 -4.22 -14.26
N LYS A 202 -7.11 -3.69 -15.36
CA LYS A 202 -8.39 -4.17 -15.88
C LYS A 202 -8.31 -5.65 -16.27
N ASN A 203 -7.26 -6.04 -16.97
CA ASN A 203 -7.04 -7.44 -17.35
C ASN A 203 -6.91 -8.35 -16.12
N ALA A 204 -6.26 -7.88 -15.05
CA ALA A 204 -6.16 -8.63 -13.79
C ALA A 204 -7.54 -8.79 -13.12
N ILE A 205 -8.38 -7.76 -13.12
CA ILE A 205 -9.77 -7.85 -12.63
C ILE A 205 -10.55 -8.90 -13.44
N ASP A 206 -10.51 -8.81 -14.77
CA ASP A 206 -11.23 -9.72 -15.65
C ASP A 206 -10.76 -11.17 -15.45
N GLU A 207 -9.46 -11.37 -15.28
CA GLU A 207 -8.90 -12.71 -15.04
C GLU A 207 -9.27 -13.25 -13.65
N VAL A 208 -9.28 -12.40 -12.60
CA VAL A 208 -9.76 -12.75 -11.26
C VAL A 208 -11.24 -13.19 -11.34
N LYS A 209 -12.08 -12.41 -12.01
CA LYS A 209 -13.49 -12.75 -12.19
C LYS A 209 -13.65 -14.10 -12.89
N ARG A 210 -12.89 -14.34 -13.96
CA ARG A 210 -12.91 -15.58 -14.72
C ARG A 210 -12.48 -16.79 -13.89
N ILE A 211 -11.36 -16.72 -13.18
CA ILE A 211 -10.80 -17.85 -12.41
C ILE A 211 -11.70 -18.23 -11.24
N TYR A 212 -12.23 -17.25 -10.56
CA TYR A 212 -13.04 -17.48 -9.35
C TYR A 212 -14.54 -17.47 -9.60
N GLN A 213 -14.98 -17.40 -10.86
CA GLN A 213 -16.39 -17.38 -11.26
C GLN A 213 -17.18 -16.30 -10.51
N LEU A 214 -16.63 -15.10 -10.47
CA LEU A 214 -17.16 -13.94 -9.73
C LEU A 214 -17.96 -12.98 -10.64
N GLY A 215 -18.18 -13.36 -11.88
CA GLY A 215 -18.96 -12.59 -12.87
C GLY A 215 -20.47 -12.74 -12.72
#